data_92d2135a50ae3439b49de2a6955f6133
#
_entry.id   92d2135a50ae3439b49de2a6955f6133
#
_cell.length_a   1.000
_cell.length_b   1.000
_cell.length_c   1.000
_cell.angle_alpha   90.00
_cell.angle_beta   90.00
_cell.angle_gamma   90.00
#
_symmetry.space_group_name_H-M   'P 1'
#
loop_
_entity.id
_entity.type
_entity.pdbx_description
1 polymer ?
#
loop_
_entity_poly.entity_id
_entity_poly.type
_entity_poly.pdbx_seq_one_letter_code
_entity_poly.pdbx_strand_id
1 'polypeptide(L)'
;MGYPTLTALTRGTAAVIIGLLAVAPVSAQTCLGTAEALELTPEQASDIGSRGLTFGFLTNNQSDDFSRTLVAGAEAYAEELGVELLVSNADFDANTQLSQFDALVQRGVDGIFLTAVDAGSIGQAVRRANQADIPVFIVGGAPARGEVISVMNAASYQGSYDATAAMMEAIGAPNAQVAILGIPFALQTIRDREKGVLDAVGAAGGQIISLQSDFSQDRLLELATNVIQANPDLAGIVATWSLAVNAATEAVEQSGRDIPIAGYDSEVPGYMQFHSGDTNIVALSGQQAALQGRAALQGLSQATLGAELCEEIITPNLLVTADNYQEMWEVQYPGTTPPWEN
;
A
#
# COMPACT_ATOMS: atom_id res chain seq x y z
N MET A 1 0.54 -97.02 35.18
CA MET A 1 0.05 -95.82 35.85
C MET A 1 0.66 -94.61 35.15
N GLY A 2 0.00 -94.05 34.16
CA GLY A 2 0.47 -92.91 33.38
C GLY A 2 -0.64 -91.88 33.25
N TYR A 3 -0.39 -90.67 33.64
CA TYR A 3 -1.28 -89.57 33.53
C TYR A 3 -1.09 -88.91 32.18
N PRO A 4 -2.19 -88.43 31.52
CA PRO A 4 -2.03 -87.71 30.25
C PRO A 4 -1.78 -86.22 30.49
N THR A 5 -0.90 -85.68 29.71
CA THR A 5 -0.52 -84.26 29.64
C THR A 5 -1.58 -83.43 28.92
N LEU A 6 -2.06 -82.36 29.58
CA LEU A 6 -2.92 -81.33 29.01
C LEU A 6 -2.12 -80.38 28.12
N THR A 7 -2.51 -80.27 26.89
CA THR A 7 -1.99 -79.28 25.92
C THR A 7 -2.76 -77.97 26.10
N ALA A 8 -2.05 -76.87 26.47
CA ALA A 8 -2.64 -75.53 26.58
C ALA A 8 -2.73 -74.88 25.18
N LEU A 9 -3.95 -74.49 24.77
CA LEU A 9 -4.17 -73.62 23.61
C LEU A 9 -3.87 -72.17 23.98
N THR A 10 -2.84 -71.60 23.39
CA THR A 10 -2.56 -70.16 23.45
C THR A 10 -3.44 -69.43 22.43
N ARG A 11 -4.41 -68.62 22.93
CA ARG A 11 -5.15 -67.68 22.12
C ARG A 11 -4.27 -66.45 21.82
N GLY A 12 -3.86 -66.24 20.58
CA GLY A 12 -3.21 -65.03 20.09
C GLY A 12 -4.20 -63.90 20.00
N THR A 13 -4.05 -62.89 20.81
CA THR A 13 -4.72 -61.58 20.68
C THR A 13 -3.97 -60.76 19.63
N ALA A 14 -4.56 -60.54 18.46
CA ALA A 14 -4.09 -59.58 17.46
C ALA A 14 -4.42 -58.15 17.97
N ALA A 15 -3.41 -57.38 18.31
CA ALA A 15 -3.57 -55.93 18.59
C ALA A 15 -3.62 -55.18 17.28
N VAL A 16 -4.80 -54.61 16.97
CA VAL A 16 -4.95 -53.64 15.86
C VAL A 16 -4.43 -52.30 16.32
N ILE A 17 -3.24 -51.89 15.82
CA ILE A 17 -2.70 -50.55 16.04
C ILE A 17 -3.39 -49.64 15.00
N ILE A 18 -4.38 -48.86 15.46
CA ILE A 18 -4.95 -47.75 14.70
C ILE A 18 -3.95 -46.60 14.81
N GLY A 19 -3.16 -46.42 13.76
CA GLY A 19 -2.30 -45.25 13.62
C GLY A 19 -3.15 -44.00 13.43
N LEU A 20 -3.28 -43.15 14.44
CA LEU A 20 -3.74 -41.77 14.25
C LEU A 20 -2.69 -41.03 13.41
N LEU A 21 -2.96 -40.84 12.14
CA LEU A 21 -2.28 -39.84 11.34
C LEU A 21 -2.67 -38.46 11.91
N ALA A 22 -1.78 -37.86 12.69
CA ALA A 22 -1.90 -36.45 13.05
C ALA A 22 -1.71 -35.63 11.77
N VAL A 23 -2.82 -35.16 11.21
CA VAL A 23 -2.79 -34.11 10.18
C VAL A 23 -2.30 -32.86 10.91
N ALA A 24 -1.03 -32.50 10.72
CA ALA A 24 -0.53 -31.19 11.16
C ALA A 24 -1.38 -30.12 10.47
N PRO A 25 -1.81 -29.07 11.17
CA PRO A 25 -2.47 -27.95 10.51
C PRO A 25 -1.47 -27.40 9.51
N VAL A 26 -1.84 -27.47 8.22
CA VAL A 26 -1.16 -26.69 7.17
C VAL A 26 -1.44 -25.25 7.57
N SER A 27 -0.41 -24.56 8.07
CA SER A 27 -0.47 -23.11 8.23
C SER A 27 -0.70 -22.59 6.82
N ALA A 28 -1.88 -22.02 6.57
CA ALA A 28 -2.17 -21.35 5.32
C ALA A 28 -1.12 -20.23 5.19
N GLN A 29 -0.13 -20.44 4.34
CA GLN A 29 0.84 -19.43 4.01
C GLN A 29 0.07 -18.38 3.21
N THR A 30 -0.11 -17.18 3.75
CA THR A 30 -0.75 -16.06 3.04
C THR A 30 -0.04 -15.89 1.70
N CYS A 31 -0.79 -16.01 0.61
CA CYS A 31 -0.23 -15.80 -0.72
C CYS A 31 0.03 -14.31 -0.90
N LEU A 32 1.29 -13.94 -1.20
CA LEU A 32 1.71 -12.60 -1.59
C LEU A 32 1.89 -12.58 -3.12
N GLY A 33 1.15 -11.70 -3.79
CA GLY A 33 1.25 -11.48 -5.24
C GLY A 33 1.86 -10.13 -5.58
N THR A 34 2.07 -9.91 -6.87
CA THR A 34 2.51 -8.62 -7.43
C THR A 34 1.48 -8.09 -8.42
N ALA A 35 1.56 -6.79 -8.75
CA ALA A 35 0.66 -6.18 -9.74
C ALA A 35 0.82 -6.84 -11.13
N GLU A 36 2.04 -7.25 -11.50
CA GLU A 36 2.31 -7.93 -12.76
C GLU A 36 1.58 -9.29 -12.87
N ALA A 37 1.35 -9.97 -11.75
CA ALA A 37 0.60 -11.22 -11.72
C ALA A 37 -0.90 -11.02 -12.06
N LEU A 38 -1.39 -9.79 -12.01
CA LEU A 38 -2.76 -9.44 -12.36
C LEU A 38 -2.93 -9.07 -13.84
N GLU A 39 -1.86 -8.96 -14.62
CA GLU A 39 -1.95 -8.64 -16.04
C GLU A 39 -2.80 -9.66 -16.80
N LEU A 40 -3.70 -9.16 -17.65
CA LEU A 40 -4.51 -10.00 -18.52
C LEU A 40 -3.71 -10.37 -19.77
N THR A 41 -3.83 -11.64 -20.22
CA THR A 41 -3.37 -11.98 -21.56
C THR A 41 -4.23 -11.26 -22.61
N PRO A 42 -3.74 -11.09 -23.86
CA PRO A 42 -4.55 -10.48 -24.92
C PRO A 42 -5.90 -11.19 -25.14
N GLU A 43 -5.94 -12.51 -24.98
CA GLU A 43 -7.17 -13.31 -25.12
C GLU A 43 -8.14 -13.02 -23.97
N GLN A 44 -7.64 -12.92 -22.73
CA GLN A 44 -8.45 -12.56 -21.54
C GLN A 44 -8.99 -11.14 -21.68
N ALA A 45 -8.16 -10.18 -22.07
CA ALA A 45 -8.59 -8.79 -22.30
C ALA A 45 -9.69 -8.70 -23.36
N SER A 46 -9.53 -9.40 -24.48
CA SER A 46 -10.55 -9.48 -25.55
C SER A 46 -11.86 -10.11 -25.07
N ASP A 47 -11.78 -11.17 -24.25
CA ASP A 47 -12.96 -11.81 -23.67
C ASP A 47 -13.71 -10.85 -22.72
N ILE A 48 -13.00 -10.22 -21.78
CA ILE A 48 -13.56 -9.23 -20.83
C ILE A 48 -14.23 -8.07 -21.59
N GLY A 49 -13.56 -7.46 -22.54
CA GLY A 49 -14.10 -6.35 -23.33
C GLY A 49 -15.34 -6.69 -24.13
N SER A 50 -15.54 -7.99 -24.49
CA SER A 50 -16.72 -8.45 -25.24
C SER A 50 -17.95 -8.69 -24.37
N ARG A 51 -17.81 -8.77 -23.02
CA ARG A 51 -18.88 -9.18 -22.11
C ARG A 51 -19.82 -8.04 -21.71
N GLY A 52 -19.45 -6.76 -21.93
CA GLY A 52 -20.23 -5.59 -21.52
C GLY A 52 -20.30 -5.43 -20.00
N LEU A 53 -19.19 -5.72 -19.32
CA LEU A 53 -19.08 -5.64 -17.85
C LEU A 53 -19.11 -4.20 -17.35
N THR A 54 -19.67 -4.03 -16.15
CA THR A 54 -19.69 -2.76 -15.41
C THR A 54 -19.01 -2.96 -14.05
N PHE A 55 -17.95 -2.20 -13.78
CA PHE A 55 -17.26 -2.21 -12.49
C PHE A 55 -17.54 -0.92 -11.71
N GLY A 56 -17.51 -1.01 -10.38
CA GLY A 56 -17.59 0.13 -9.48
C GLY A 56 -16.25 0.47 -8.85
N PHE A 57 -15.89 1.75 -8.80
CA PHE A 57 -14.76 2.25 -8.03
C PHE A 57 -15.23 3.30 -7.02
N LEU A 58 -15.04 3.01 -5.72
CA LEU A 58 -15.35 3.92 -4.63
C LEU A 58 -14.07 4.48 -4.04
N THR A 59 -13.79 5.75 -4.29
CA THR A 59 -12.62 6.43 -3.70
C THR A 59 -13.00 7.11 -2.38
N ASN A 60 -12.09 7.08 -1.42
CA ASN A 60 -12.26 7.79 -0.15
C ASN A 60 -12.25 9.31 -0.34
N ASN A 61 -11.45 9.81 -1.29
CA ASN A 61 -11.40 11.21 -1.69
C ASN A 61 -10.77 11.35 -3.10
N GLN A 62 -10.79 12.56 -3.66
CA GLN A 62 -10.10 12.95 -4.88
C GLN A 62 -9.40 14.32 -4.73
N SER A 63 -9.09 14.72 -3.50
CA SER A 63 -8.48 16.02 -3.21
C SER A 63 -6.95 15.99 -3.32
N ASP A 64 -6.32 14.82 -3.17
CA ASP A 64 -4.87 14.63 -3.26
C ASP A 64 -4.43 14.01 -4.61
N ASP A 65 -3.13 14.10 -4.92
CA ASP A 65 -2.57 13.59 -6.17
C ASP A 65 -2.63 12.07 -6.26
N PHE A 66 -2.40 11.36 -5.16
CA PHE A 66 -2.47 9.91 -5.12
C PHE A 66 -3.86 9.41 -5.57
N SER A 67 -4.92 9.94 -4.95
CA SER A 67 -6.30 9.53 -5.25
C SER A 67 -6.70 9.85 -6.69
N ARG A 68 -6.33 11.04 -7.20
CA ARG A 68 -6.59 11.42 -8.59
C ARG A 68 -5.87 10.52 -9.58
N THR A 69 -4.60 10.21 -9.32
CA THR A 69 -3.77 9.36 -10.18
C THR A 69 -4.25 7.90 -10.16
N LEU A 70 -4.71 7.42 -9.00
CA LEU A 70 -5.34 6.10 -8.86
C LEU A 70 -6.60 5.98 -9.74
N VAL A 71 -7.47 7.00 -9.69
CA VAL A 71 -8.67 7.06 -10.54
C VAL A 71 -8.29 7.10 -12.01
N ALA A 72 -7.37 7.99 -12.40
CA ALA A 72 -6.95 8.12 -13.79
C ALA A 72 -6.38 6.82 -14.36
N GLY A 73 -5.57 6.08 -13.58
CA GLY A 73 -5.03 4.79 -13.99
C GLY A 73 -6.11 3.73 -14.20
N ALA A 74 -7.13 3.71 -13.34
CA ALA A 74 -8.27 2.80 -13.48
C ALA A 74 -9.15 3.15 -14.68
N GLU A 75 -9.47 4.44 -14.88
CA GLU A 75 -10.28 4.92 -16.01
C GLU A 75 -9.59 4.68 -17.35
N ALA A 76 -8.30 4.97 -17.46
CA ALA A 76 -7.52 4.70 -18.67
C ALA A 76 -7.52 3.20 -19.03
N TYR A 77 -7.40 2.34 -18.03
CA TYR A 77 -7.45 0.90 -18.28
C TYR A 77 -8.86 0.40 -18.59
N ALA A 78 -9.91 0.96 -17.98
CA ALA A 78 -11.28 0.63 -18.34
C ALA A 78 -11.61 0.97 -19.80
N GLU A 79 -11.11 2.13 -20.29
CA GLU A 79 -11.22 2.53 -21.69
C GLU A 79 -10.45 1.56 -22.60
N GLU A 80 -9.18 1.24 -22.27
CA GLU A 80 -8.36 0.26 -23.00
C GLU A 80 -9.06 -1.09 -23.11
N LEU A 81 -9.68 -1.55 -22.02
CA LEU A 81 -10.34 -2.86 -21.92
C LEU A 81 -11.75 -2.87 -22.54
N GLY A 82 -12.38 -1.71 -22.73
CA GLY A 82 -13.74 -1.60 -23.26
C GLY A 82 -14.83 -1.96 -22.26
N VAL A 83 -14.61 -1.69 -20.96
CA VAL A 83 -15.59 -1.93 -19.87
C VAL A 83 -16.12 -0.60 -19.30
N GLU A 84 -17.33 -0.62 -18.72
CA GLU A 84 -17.86 0.52 -17.99
C GLU A 84 -17.24 0.60 -16.59
N LEU A 85 -16.71 1.77 -16.19
CA LEU A 85 -16.23 2.03 -14.83
C LEU A 85 -17.02 3.17 -14.20
N LEU A 86 -17.70 2.87 -13.08
CA LEU A 86 -18.50 3.83 -12.31
C LEU A 86 -17.67 4.33 -11.13
N VAL A 87 -17.13 5.54 -11.24
CA VAL A 87 -16.34 6.16 -10.16
C VAL A 87 -17.23 7.01 -9.27
N SER A 88 -17.07 6.86 -7.94
CA SER A 88 -17.75 7.67 -6.93
C SER A 88 -16.78 8.13 -5.87
N ASN A 89 -16.85 9.41 -5.51
CA ASN A 89 -16.03 10.03 -4.46
C ASN A 89 -16.83 10.16 -3.16
N ALA A 90 -16.28 9.65 -2.06
CA ALA A 90 -16.91 9.74 -0.74
C ALA A 90 -16.58 11.04 0.02
N ASP A 91 -15.58 11.77 -0.43
CA ASP A 91 -15.11 13.03 0.19
C ASP A 91 -14.89 12.89 1.71
N PHE A 92 -14.20 11.80 2.10
CA PHE A 92 -13.94 11.37 3.48
C PHE A 92 -15.18 11.11 4.36
N ASP A 93 -16.40 11.04 3.78
CA ASP A 93 -17.60 10.70 4.52
C ASP A 93 -17.94 9.21 4.40
N ALA A 94 -17.84 8.47 5.52
CA ALA A 94 -18.06 7.03 5.56
C ALA A 94 -19.53 6.65 5.25
N ASN A 95 -20.51 7.50 5.60
CA ASN A 95 -21.93 7.22 5.30
C ASN A 95 -22.20 7.40 3.82
N THR A 96 -21.61 8.44 3.21
CA THR A 96 -21.64 8.64 1.76
C THR A 96 -21.06 7.44 1.04
N GLN A 97 -19.87 6.95 1.45
CA GLN A 97 -19.26 5.77 0.84
C GLN A 97 -20.14 4.52 0.97
N LEU A 98 -20.75 4.28 2.14
CA LEU A 98 -21.67 3.16 2.35
C LEU A 98 -22.89 3.24 1.42
N SER A 99 -23.47 4.45 1.26
CA SER A 99 -24.62 4.66 0.37
C SER A 99 -24.26 4.43 -1.09
N GLN A 100 -23.08 4.89 -1.51
CA GLN A 100 -22.55 4.65 -2.87
C GLN A 100 -22.27 3.15 -3.10
N PHE A 101 -21.72 2.46 -2.11
CA PHE A 101 -21.49 1.02 -2.18
C PHE A 101 -22.80 0.26 -2.38
N ASP A 102 -23.81 0.58 -1.57
CA ASP A 102 -25.14 -0.06 -1.67
C ASP A 102 -25.80 0.21 -3.03
N ALA A 103 -25.60 1.39 -3.60
CA ALA A 103 -26.11 1.71 -4.94
C ALA A 103 -25.45 0.85 -6.03
N LEU A 104 -24.13 0.57 -5.94
CA LEU A 104 -23.44 -0.33 -6.85
C LEU A 104 -23.95 -1.78 -6.72
N VAL A 105 -24.13 -2.26 -5.47
CA VAL A 105 -24.69 -3.60 -5.23
C VAL A 105 -26.11 -3.71 -5.79
N GLN A 106 -26.97 -2.70 -5.60
CA GLN A 106 -28.33 -2.66 -6.15
C GLN A 106 -28.35 -2.58 -7.68
N ARG A 107 -27.37 -1.93 -8.28
CA ARG A 107 -27.20 -1.88 -9.74
C ARG A 107 -26.78 -3.21 -10.31
N GLY A 108 -26.17 -4.11 -9.50
CA GLY A 108 -25.69 -5.41 -9.93
C GLY A 108 -24.46 -5.30 -10.81
N VAL A 109 -23.46 -4.52 -10.36
CA VAL A 109 -22.16 -4.41 -11.05
C VAL A 109 -21.40 -5.72 -10.96
N ASP A 110 -20.47 -5.97 -11.89
CA ASP A 110 -19.70 -7.22 -11.99
C ASP A 110 -18.51 -7.30 -11.01
N GLY A 111 -18.19 -6.19 -10.34
CA GLY A 111 -17.17 -6.14 -9.30
C GLY A 111 -17.02 -4.73 -8.74
N ILE A 112 -16.51 -4.63 -7.53
CA ILE A 112 -16.28 -3.34 -6.85
C ILE A 112 -14.85 -3.32 -6.31
N PHE A 113 -14.09 -2.25 -6.60
CA PHE A 113 -12.88 -1.95 -5.85
C PHE A 113 -12.99 -0.61 -5.16
N LEU A 114 -12.22 -0.43 -4.07
CA LEU A 114 -12.33 0.77 -3.27
C LEU A 114 -11.06 1.10 -2.48
N THR A 115 -10.91 2.39 -2.18
CA THR A 115 -10.12 2.89 -1.06
C THR A 115 -11.08 3.22 0.08
N ALA A 116 -10.97 2.54 1.23
CA ALA A 116 -11.94 2.70 2.31
C ALA A 116 -11.73 4.02 3.09
N VAL A 117 -12.82 4.75 3.38
CA VAL A 117 -12.79 5.86 4.33
C VAL A 117 -12.59 5.33 5.75
N ASP A 118 -13.30 4.26 6.11
CA ASP A 118 -13.21 3.59 7.38
C ASP A 118 -13.37 2.07 7.21
N ALA A 119 -12.33 1.32 7.57
CA ALA A 119 -12.29 -0.13 7.43
C ALA A 119 -13.34 -0.84 8.32
N GLY A 120 -13.75 -0.24 9.43
CA GLY A 120 -14.74 -0.82 10.34
C GLY A 120 -16.15 -0.79 9.76
N SER A 121 -16.55 0.33 9.15
CA SER A 121 -17.89 0.54 8.59
C SER A 121 -18.11 -0.23 7.29
N ILE A 122 -17.09 -0.27 6.41
CA ILE A 122 -17.21 -0.87 5.07
C ILE A 122 -17.47 -2.38 5.11
N GLY A 123 -17.08 -3.07 6.15
CA GLY A 123 -17.19 -4.53 6.24
C GLY A 123 -18.63 -5.07 6.18
N GLN A 124 -19.65 -4.27 6.51
CA GLN A 124 -21.04 -4.68 6.31
C GLN A 124 -21.47 -4.58 4.85
N ALA A 125 -21.00 -3.54 4.15
CA ALA A 125 -21.26 -3.37 2.73
C ALA A 125 -20.59 -4.49 1.91
N VAL A 126 -19.34 -4.85 2.25
CA VAL A 126 -18.63 -6.00 1.65
C VAL A 126 -19.44 -7.30 1.80
N ARG A 127 -20.00 -7.59 2.98
CA ARG A 127 -20.85 -8.78 3.16
C ARG A 127 -22.11 -8.75 2.31
N ARG A 128 -22.71 -7.57 2.05
CA ARG A 128 -23.86 -7.46 1.12
C ARG A 128 -23.46 -7.74 -0.33
N ALA A 129 -22.28 -7.25 -0.75
CA ALA A 129 -21.74 -7.60 -2.06
C ALA A 129 -21.48 -9.10 -2.18
N ASN A 130 -20.89 -9.74 -1.14
CA ASN A 130 -20.68 -11.21 -1.12
C ASN A 130 -21.98 -11.98 -1.24
N GLN A 131 -23.08 -11.52 -0.61
CA GLN A 131 -24.42 -12.15 -0.73
C GLN A 131 -25.03 -11.99 -2.13
N ALA A 132 -24.55 -11.04 -2.91
CA ALA A 132 -24.94 -10.79 -4.30
C ALA A 132 -23.92 -11.36 -5.30
N ASP A 133 -22.96 -12.18 -4.85
CA ASP A 133 -21.87 -12.74 -5.64
C ASP A 133 -21.01 -11.69 -6.37
N ILE A 134 -20.95 -10.45 -5.82
CA ILE A 134 -20.12 -9.37 -6.36
C ILE A 134 -18.74 -9.39 -5.70
N PRO A 135 -17.66 -9.66 -6.46
CA PRO A 135 -16.29 -9.63 -5.94
C PRO A 135 -15.88 -8.23 -5.51
N VAL A 136 -15.17 -8.15 -4.37
CA VAL A 136 -14.67 -6.89 -3.81
C VAL A 136 -13.16 -6.92 -3.70
N PHE A 137 -12.50 -5.87 -4.20
CA PHE A 137 -11.06 -5.66 -4.14
C PHE A 137 -10.77 -4.37 -3.36
N ILE A 138 -9.77 -4.37 -2.47
CA ILE A 138 -9.43 -3.18 -1.68
C ILE A 138 -8.04 -2.68 -2.06
N VAL A 139 -7.92 -1.37 -2.22
CA VAL A 139 -6.64 -0.68 -2.40
C VAL A 139 -6.34 0.12 -1.13
N GLY A 140 -5.21 -0.19 -0.49
CA GLY A 140 -4.79 0.43 0.77
C GLY A 140 -5.54 -0.08 2.00
N GLY A 141 -4.82 -0.74 2.91
CA GLY A 141 -5.37 -1.29 4.16
C GLY A 141 -6.00 -2.66 4.00
N ALA A 142 -6.74 -3.08 5.01
CA ALA A 142 -7.47 -4.35 5.03
C ALA A 142 -8.90 -4.14 5.55
N PRO A 143 -9.89 -4.90 5.07
CA PRO A 143 -11.25 -4.82 5.59
C PRO A 143 -11.30 -5.41 6.99
N ALA A 144 -12.05 -4.76 7.89
CA ALA A 144 -12.26 -5.29 9.23
C ALA A 144 -13.15 -6.55 9.24
N ARG A 145 -14.03 -6.72 8.26
CA ARG A 145 -15.01 -7.83 8.15
C ARG A 145 -15.50 -7.96 6.70
N GLY A 146 -15.81 -9.20 6.29
CA GLY A 146 -16.27 -9.54 4.94
C GLY A 146 -15.18 -10.24 4.14
N GLU A 147 -15.56 -10.89 3.05
CA GLU A 147 -14.63 -11.58 2.15
C GLU A 147 -14.26 -10.65 0.99
N VAL A 148 -12.99 -10.40 0.82
CA VAL A 148 -12.45 -9.68 -0.34
C VAL A 148 -11.60 -10.65 -1.16
N ILE A 149 -11.58 -10.44 -2.46
CA ILE A 149 -10.79 -11.29 -3.36
C ILE A 149 -9.29 -11.00 -3.24
N SER A 150 -8.93 -9.78 -2.87
CA SER A 150 -7.56 -9.37 -2.60
C SER A 150 -7.51 -7.99 -1.94
N VAL A 151 -6.39 -7.68 -1.29
CA VAL A 151 -6.02 -6.35 -0.80
C VAL A 151 -4.72 -5.94 -1.46
N MET A 152 -4.66 -4.76 -2.05
CA MET A 152 -3.45 -4.21 -2.64
C MET A 152 -2.84 -3.14 -1.74
N ASN A 153 -1.56 -3.27 -1.44
CA ASN A 153 -0.78 -2.31 -0.67
C ASN A 153 0.50 -1.92 -1.41
N ALA A 154 0.99 -0.71 -1.17
CA ALA A 154 2.34 -0.33 -1.58
C ALA A 154 3.38 -0.99 -0.66
N ALA A 155 4.60 -1.17 -1.17
CA ALA A 155 5.75 -1.68 -0.40
C ALA A 155 6.25 -0.63 0.60
N SER A 156 5.40 -0.24 1.56
CA SER A 156 5.61 0.90 2.46
C SER A 156 6.88 0.81 3.29
N TYR A 157 7.20 -0.38 3.82
CA TYR A 157 8.45 -0.61 4.55
C TYR A 157 9.66 -0.39 3.65
N GLN A 158 9.70 -1.05 2.48
CA GLN A 158 10.85 -1.00 1.57
C GLN A 158 11.05 0.42 1.03
N GLY A 159 9.96 1.08 0.61
CA GLY A 159 10.05 2.46 0.09
C GLY A 159 10.62 3.45 1.12
N SER A 160 10.16 3.37 2.38
CA SER A 160 10.71 4.22 3.44
C SER A 160 12.15 3.85 3.80
N TYR A 161 12.48 2.55 3.79
CA TYR A 161 13.85 2.10 4.01
C TYR A 161 14.79 2.64 2.95
N ASP A 162 14.45 2.52 1.66
CA ASP A 162 15.31 2.90 0.54
C ASP A 162 15.54 4.43 0.50
N ALA A 163 14.48 5.23 0.66
CA ALA A 163 14.61 6.68 0.70
C ALA A 163 15.46 7.15 1.90
N THR A 164 15.24 6.54 3.06
CA THR A 164 16.03 6.87 4.27
C THR A 164 17.48 6.42 4.13
N ALA A 165 17.73 5.24 3.56
CA ALA A 165 19.08 4.73 3.33
C ALA A 165 19.87 5.65 2.38
N ALA A 166 19.24 6.15 1.32
CA ALA A 166 19.85 7.12 0.41
C ALA A 166 20.23 8.42 1.14
N MET A 167 19.37 8.94 2.03
CA MET A 167 19.69 10.10 2.85
C MET A 167 20.84 9.81 3.82
N MET A 168 20.83 8.66 4.48
CA MET A 168 21.90 8.28 5.40
C MET A 168 23.25 8.11 4.70
N GLU A 169 23.25 7.61 3.46
CA GLU A 169 24.45 7.56 2.62
C GLU A 169 24.96 8.98 2.28
N ALA A 170 24.07 9.88 1.92
CA ALA A 170 24.42 11.29 1.64
C ALA A 170 24.99 12.00 2.89
N ILE A 171 24.45 11.73 4.08
CA ILE A 171 24.99 12.25 5.36
C ILE A 171 26.41 11.70 5.62
N GLY A 172 26.64 10.41 5.37
CA GLY A 172 27.97 9.79 5.47
C GLY A 172 28.62 9.81 6.87
N ALA A 173 27.87 10.15 7.92
CA ALA A 173 28.38 10.32 9.28
C ALA A 173 27.86 9.19 10.21
N PRO A 174 28.74 8.48 10.93
CA PRO A 174 28.33 7.58 11.99
C PRO A 174 27.67 8.38 13.13
N ASN A 175 26.68 7.78 13.80
CA ASN A 175 25.90 8.41 14.88
C ASN A 175 25.12 9.65 14.44
N ALA A 176 24.78 9.81 13.16
CA ALA A 176 23.94 10.89 12.67
C ALA A 176 22.62 10.95 13.45
N GLN A 177 22.28 12.14 13.93
CA GLN A 177 21.02 12.39 14.64
C GLN A 177 19.92 12.68 13.62
N VAL A 178 18.85 11.87 13.62
CA VAL A 178 17.75 11.97 12.68
C VAL A 178 16.44 12.21 13.42
N ALA A 179 15.62 13.12 12.92
CA ALA A 179 14.25 13.31 13.37
C ALA A 179 13.25 12.69 12.38
N ILE A 180 12.13 12.19 12.90
CA ILE A 180 11.01 11.69 12.10
C ILE A 180 9.82 12.65 12.24
N LEU A 181 9.23 13.04 11.10
CA LEU A 181 7.94 13.71 11.01
C LEU A 181 6.93 12.75 10.41
N GLY A 182 5.88 12.44 11.15
CA GLY A 182 4.93 11.38 10.78
C GLY A 182 3.49 11.81 10.85
N ILE A 183 2.62 10.83 10.62
CA ILE A 183 1.18 10.93 10.77
C ILE A 183 0.74 10.11 12.00
N PRO A 184 -0.13 10.62 12.89
CA PRO A 184 -0.50 9.94 14.12
C PRO A 184 -1.57 8.86 13.93
N PHE A 185 -1.46 8.05 12.88
CA PHE A 185 -2.37 6.93 12.61
C PHE A 185 -1.75 5.58 12.99
N ALA A 186 -2.54 4.75 13.65
CA ALA A 186 -2.17 3.37 13.98
C ALA A 186 -2.48 2.39 12.83
N LEU A 187 -2.32 2.81 11.58
CA LEU A 187 -2.49 1.96 10.41
C LEU A 187 -1.23 1.11 10.17
N GLN A 188 -1.42 -0.10 9.60
CA GLN A 188 -0.29 -0.99 9.33
C GLN A 188 0.73 -0.33 8.37
N THR A 189 0.25 0.29 7.30
CA THR A 189 1.09 0.99 6.31
C THR A 189 1.96 2.09 6.94
N ILE A 190 1.43 2.81 7.94
CA ILE A 190 2.19 3.85 8.67
C ILE A 190 3.25 3.22 9.57
N ARG A 191 2.91 2.14 10.28
CA ARG A 191 3.89 1.38 11.08
C ARG A 191 5.00 0.80 10.21
N ASP A 192 4.66 0.33 9.01
CA ASP A 192 5.63 -0.21 8.07
C ASP A 192 6.57 0.89 7.56
N ARG A 193 6.05 2.10 7.24
CA ARG A 193 6.88 3.27 6.91
C ARG A 193 7.85 3.61 8.05
N GLU A 194 7.33 3.78 9.27
CA GLU A 194 8.17 4.09 10.44
C GLU A 194 9.22 3.01 10.69
N LYS A 195 8.84 1.73 10.58
CA LYS A 195 9.78 0.63 10.74
C LYS A 195 10.89 0.66 9.69
N GLY A 196 10.57 0.95 8.42
CA GLY A 196 11.56 1.11 7.35
C GLY A 196 12.57 2.22 7.69
N VAL A 197 12.08 3.36 8.18
CA VAL A 197 12.95 4.47 8.63
C VAL A 197 13.86 4.05 9.78
N LEU A 198 13.29 3.44 10.83
CA LEU A 198 14.05 3.01 12.02
C LEU A 198 15.15 2.03 11.64
N ASP A 199 14.84 1.03 10.80
CA ASP A 199 15.79 0.01 10.38
C ASP A 199 16.90 0.60 9.49
N ALA A 200 16.59 1.53 8.57
CA ALA A 200 17.57 2.17 7.71
C ALA A 200 18.53 3.07 8.51
N VAL A 201 18.02 3.89 9.42
CA VAL A 201 18.86 4.72 10.31
C VAL A 201 19.73 3.85 11.20
N GLY A 202 19.16 2.77 11.78
CA GLY A 202 19.91 1.83 12.61
C GLY A 202 21.01 1.09 11.84
N ALA A 203 20.73 0.65 10.61
CA ALA A 203 21.71 -0.02 9.74
C ALA A 203 22.89 0.88 9.37
N ALA A 204 22.67 2.19 9.24
CA ALA A 204 23.72 3.19 9.02
C ALA A 204 24.44 3.63 10.30
N GLY A 205 24.07 3.10 11.47
CA GLY A 205 24.65 3.49 12.77
C GLY A 205 24.16 4.84 13.27
N GLY A 206 23.07 5.38 12.72
CA GLY A 206 22.44 6.62 13.17
C GLY A 206 21.52 6.43 14.38
N GLN A 207 20.96 7.52 14.86
CA GLN A 207 20.06 7.55 16.02
C GLN A 207 18.84 8.41 15.74
N ILE A 208 17.66 7.87 16.07
CA ILE A 208 16.43 8.67 16.08
C ILE A 208 16.37 9.48 17.38
N ILE A 209 16.38 10.80 17.28
CA ILE A 209 16.35 11.69 18.43
C ILE A 209 14.98 12.30 18.71
N SER A 210 14.09 12.26 17.72
CA SER A 210 12.73 12.78 17.85
C SER A 210 11.79 12.07 16.86
N LEU A 211 10.59 11.77 17.32
CA LEU A 211 9.47 11.38 16.48
C LEU A 211 8.30 12.32 16.77
N GLN A 212 7.91 13.12 15.79
CA GLN A 212 6.82 14.07 15.88
C GLN A 212 5.75 13.72 14.85
N SER A 213 4.48 13.88 15.19
CA SER A 213 3.40 13.59 14.26
C SER A 213 2.21 14.50 14.46
N ASP A 214 1.58 14.91 13.35
CA ASP A 214 0.35 15.69 13.33
C ASP A 214 -0.38 15.47 12.00
N PHE A 215 -1.63 15.97 11.89
CA PHE A 215 -2.45 15.94 10.68
C PHE A 215 -2.40 17.22 9.87
N SER A 216 -1.86 18.30 10.40
CA SER A 216 -1.80 19.59 9.70
C SER A 216 -0.38 19.98 9.33
N GLN A 217 -0.22 20.55 8.14
CA GLN A 217 1.08 21.04 7.68
C GLN A 217 1.61 22.15 8.59
N ASP A 218 0.77 23.07 9.03
CA ASP A 218 1.20 24.17 9.91
C ASP A 218 1.78 23.64 11.24
N ARG A 219 1.13 22.62 11.81
CA ARG A 219 1.60 22.02 13.05
C ARG A 219 2.89 21.22 12.84
N LEU A 220 2.98 20.49 11.73
CA LEU A 220 4.22 19.79 11.35
C LEU A 220 5.38 20.76 11.11
N LEU A 221 5.12 21.91 10.50
CA LEU A 221 6.11 22.98 10.33
C LEU A 221 6.61 23.52 11.69
N GLU A 222 5.70 23.78 12.63
CA GLU A 222 6.07 24.18 13.99
C GLU A 222 6.93 23.11 14.68
N LEU A 223 6.53 21.84 14.58
CA LEU A 223 7.25 20.71 15.18
C LEU A 223 8.65 20.55 14.55
N ALA A 224 8.77 20.63 13.23
CA ALA A 224 10.04 20.57 12.51
C ALA A 224 10.97 21.72 12.92
N THR A 225 10.44 22.96 12.96
CA THR A 225 11.19 24.14 13.39
C THR A 225 11.72 23.99 14.82
N ASN A 226 10.87 23.50 15.74
CA ASN A 226 11.28 23.27 17.13
C ASN A 226 12.38 22.19 17.25
N VAL A 227 12.27 21.11 16.47
CA VAL A 227 13.27 20.05 16.46
C VAL A 227 14.61 20.57 15.92
N ILE A 228 14.61 21.36 14.84
CA ILE A 228 15.81 21.96 14.26
C ILE A 228 16.48 22.92 15.26
N GLN A 229 15.71 23.76 15.94
CA GLN A 229 16.22 24.72 16.91
C GLN A 229 16.77 24.06 18.18
N ALA A 230 16.10 23.00 18.67
CA ALA A 230 16.50 22.29 19.88
C ALA A 230 17.73 21.40 19.68
N ASN A 231 18.07 21.03 18.45
CA ASN A 231 19.11 20.05 18.13
C ASN A 231 20.12 20.63 17.12
N PRO A 232 21.17 21.33 17.59
CA PRO A 232 22.21 21.89 16.72
C PRO A 232 22.91 20.82 15.86
N ASP A 233 23.02 19.59 16.35
CA ASP A 233 23.70 18.48 15.70
C ASP A 233 22.73 17.60 14.87
N LEU A 234 21.48 18.07 14.63
CA LEU A 234 20.53 17.37 13.77
C LEU A 234 21.10 17.21 12.36
N ALA A 235 21.26 15.97 11.92
CA ALA A 235 21.93 15.61 10.67
C ALA A 235 20.95 15.28 9.54
N GLY A 236 19.68 14.94 9.83
CA GLY A 236 18.69 14.63 8.83
C GLY A 236 17.26 14.62 9.37
N ILE A 237 16.29 14.77 8.46
CA ILE A 237 14.86 14.66 8.76
C ILE A 237 14.25 13.64 7.80
N VAL A 238 13.47 12.69 8.34
CA VAL A 238 12.66 11.79 7.53
C VAL A 238 11.19 12.11 7.72
N ALA A 239 10.49 12.33 6.62
CA ALA A 239 9.06 12.62 6.59
C ALA A 239 8.28 11.43 6.02
N THR A 240 7.28 10.90 6.76
CA THR A 240 6.61 9.65 6.38
C THR A 240 5.37 9.83 5.49
N TRP A 241 5.11 11.07 5.02
CA TRP A 241 4.04 11.41 4.07
C TRP A 241 4.21 12.83 3.50
N SER A 242 3.48 13.17 2.44
CA SER A 242 3.67 14.39 1.65
C SER A 242 3.57 15.69 2.46
N LEU A 243 2.57 15.85 3.34
CA LEU A 243 2.47 17.07 4.16
C LEU A 243 3.65 17.24 5.11
N ALA A 244 4.18 16.14 5.64
CA ALA A 244 5.39 16.18 6.48
C ALA A 244 6.64 16.50 5.65
N VAL A 245 6.73 16.04 4.40
CA VAL A 245 7.80 16.42 3.46
C VAL A 245 7.79 17.93 3.24
N ASN A 246 6.62 18.49 2.90
CA ASN A 246 6.47 19.93 2.66
C ASN A 246 6.86 20.75 3.91
N ALA A 247 6.38 20.34 5.09
CA ALA A 247 6.71 21.00 6.35
C ALA A 247 8.20 20.91 6.71
N ALA A 248 8.84 19.76 6.48
CA ALA A 248 10.28 19.58 6.71
C ALA A 248 11.09 20.47 5.77
N THR A 249 10.74 20.51 4.49
CA THR A 249 11.42 21.34 3.48
C THR A 249 11.35 22.81 3.88
N GLU A 250 10.16 23.33 4.18
CA GLU A 250 9.95 24.71 4.58
C GLU A 250 10.72 25.05 5.88
N ALA A 251 10.70 24.17 6.89
CA ALA A 251 11.41 24.38 8.14
C ALA A 251 12.94 24.42 7.94
N VAL A 252 13.48 23.56 7.08
CA VAL A 252 14.92 23.53 6.75
C VAL A 252 15.31 24.81 6.00
N GLU A 253 14.55 25.21 4.99
CA GLU A 253 14.77 26.49 4.26
C GLU A 253 14.77 27.69 5.21
N GLN A 254 13.75 27.80 6.08
CA GLN A 254 13.65 28.89 7.05
C GLN A 254 14.81 28.89 8.07
N SER A 255 15.37 27.74 8.38
CA SER A 255 16.49 27.61 9.33
C SER A 255 17.82 28.10 8.75
N GLY A 256 17.97 28.14 7.44
CA GLY A 256 19.21 28.42 6.72
C GLY A 256 20.28 27.33 6.93
N ARG A 257 19.90 26.13 7.43
CA ARG A 257 20.81 25.00 7.63
C ARG A 257 20.68 24.04 6.44
N ASP A 258 21.77 23.37 6.13
CA ASP A 258 21.81 22.31 5.14
C ASP A 258 21.53 20.98 5.85
N ILE A 259 20.24 20.61 5.95
CA ILE A 259 19.78 19.38 6.61
C ILE A 259 19.11 18.48 5.54
N PRO A 260 19.72 17.35 5.18
CA PRO A 260 19.16 16.39 4.26
C PRO A 260 17.79 15.88 4.69
N ILE A 261 16.88 15.72 3.70
CA ILE A 261 15.51 15.23 3.89
C ILE A 261 15.31 13.97 3.07
N ALA A 262 14.73 12.94 3.68
CA ALA A 262 14.12 11.83 2.96
C ALA A 262 12.60 11.82 3.21
N GLY A 263 11.82 11.35 2.24
CA GLY A 263 10.38 11.38 2.40
C GLY A 263 9.64 10.20 1.80
N TYR A 264 8.40 10.03 2.24
CA TYR A 264 7.43 9.14 1.63
C TYR A 264 6.35 9.98 0.95
N ASP A 265 5.85 9.51 -0.18
CA ASP A 265 5.02 10.17 -1.18
C ASP A 265 5.81 11.23 -2.00
N SER A 266 6.13 10.87 -3.25
CA SER A 266 6.72 11.78 -4.23
C SER A 266 5.59 12.44 -5.05
N GLU A 267 4.99 13.48 -4.48
CA GLU A 267 3.95 14.26 -5.15
C GLU A 267 4.57 15.40 -6.00
N VAL A 268 3.73 16.08 -6.78
CA VAL A 268 4.14 17.20 -7.65
C VAL A 268 5.09 18.19 -6.96
N PRO A 269 4.85 18.66 -5.72
CA PRO A 269 5.79 19.56 -5.05
C PRO A 269 7.20 18.99 -4.91
N GLY A 270 7.34 17.70 -4.57
CA GLY A 270 8.64 17.04 -4.44
C GLY A 270 9.39 16.97 -5.77
N TYR A 271 8.70 16.66 -6.86
CA TYR A 271 9.28 16.69 -8.20
C TYR A 271 9.75 18.09 -8.60
N MET A 272 8.97 19.13 -8.28
CA MET A 272 9.35 20.51 -8.53
C MET A 272 10.58 20.93 -7.71
N GLN A 273 10.75 20.44 -6.51
CA GLN A 273 11.95 20.65 -5.70
C GLN A 273 13.19 20.04 -6.39
N PHE A 274 13.11 18.81 -6.89
CA PHE A 274 14.22 18.22 -7.66
C PHE A 274 14.50 18.99 -8.96
N HIS A 275 13.46 19.45 -9.65
CA HIS A 275 13.62 20.22 -10.88
C HIS A 275 14.29 21.58 -10.64
N SER A 276 14.02 22.24 -9.52
CA SER A 276 14.63 23.53 -9.17
C SER A 276 16.15 23.43 -8.98
N GLY A 277 16.64 22.24 -8.58
CA GLY A 277 18.04 22.02 -8.26
C GLY A 277 18.50 22.69 -6.95
N ASP A 278 17.58 23.36 -6.23
CA ASP A 278 17.83 24.01 -4.95
C ASP A 278 16.91 23.36 -3.88
N THR A 279 17.33 22.21 -3.38
CA THR A 279 16.55 21.43 -2.42
C THR A 279 17.44 20.64 -1.47
N ASN A 280 16.97 20.49 -0.24
CA ASN A 280 17.55 19.57 0.73
C ASN A 280 16.97 18.15 0.65
N ILE A 281 16.00 17.90 -0.25
CA ILE A 281 15.45 16.57 -0.44
C ILE A 281 16.47 15.71 -1.19
N VAL A 282 16.93 14.64 -0.54
CA VAL A 282 17.85 13.65 -1.12
C VAL A 282 17.07 12.59 -1.90
N ALA A 283 16.01 12.05 -1.28
CA ALA A 283 15.21 11.00 -1.89
C ALA A 283 13.77 11.02 -1.39
N LEU A 284 12.85 10.67 -2.29
CA LEU A 284 11.44 10.41 -1.98
C LEU A 284 11.05 8.99 -2.40
N SER A 285 10.16 8.38 -1.64
CA SER A 285 9.53 7.12 -2.00
C SER A 285 8.18 7.38 -2.66
N GLY A 286 8.04 7.10 -3.94
CA GLY A 286 6.81 7.30 -4.71
C GLY A 286 5.93 6.07 -4.77
N GLN A 287 4.64 6.20 -4.51
CA GLN A 287 3.66 5.16 -4.78
C GLN A 287 3.26 5.19 -6.26
N GLN A 288 3.05 4.03 -6.85
CA GLN A 288 2.60 3.91 -8.23
C GLN A 288 1.07 3.86 -8.30
N ALA A 289 0.40 4.97 -8.01
CA ALA A 289 -1.05 5.03 -7.91
C ALA A 289 -1.76 4.66 -9.22
N ALA A 290 -1.27 5.10 -10.38
CA ALA A 290 -1.83 4.71 -11.68
C ALA A 290 -1.76 3.19 -11.91
N LEU A 291 -0.62 2.57 -11.55
CA LEU A 291 -0.46 1.11 -11.58
C LEU A 291 -1.45 0.42 -10.64
N GLN A 292 -1.65 0.95 -9.43
CA GLN A 292 -2.59 0.39 -8.47
C GLN A 292 -4.03 0.44 -8.98
N GLY A 293 -4.46 1.54 -9.58
CA GLY A 293 -5.78 1.67 -10.19
C GLY A 293 -6.00 0.68 -11.34
N ARG A 294 -5.02 0.59 -12.25
CA ARG A 294 -5.01 -0.40 -13.34
C ARG A 294 -5.08 -1.83 -12.81
N ALA A 295 -4.20 -2.18 -11.88
CA ALA A 295 -4.07 -3.53 -11.36
C ALA A 295 -5.30 -3.97 -10.53
N ALA A 296 -5.97 -3.06 -9.81
CA ALA A 296 -7.21 -3.38 -9.12
C ALA A 296 -8.32 -3.79 -10.10
N LEU A 297 -8.45 -3.08 -11.23
CA LEU A 297 -9.41 -3.45 -12.28
C LEU A 297 -9.01 -4.75 -13.01
N GLN A 298 -7.71 -5.00 -13.20
CA GLN A 298 -7.19 -6.28 -13.72
C GLN A 298 -7.55 -7.43 -12.78
N GLY A 299 -7.35 -7.27 -11.47
CA GLY A 299 -7.72 -8.27 -10.47
C GLY A 299 -9.21 -8.60 -10.47
N LEU A 300 -10.09 -7.58 -10.52
CA LEU A 300 -11.52 -7.80 -10.68
C LEU A 300 -11.85 -8.54 -11.99
N SER A 301 -11.22 -8.16 -13.09
CA SER A 301 -11.41 -8.82 -14.38
C SER A 301 -10.99 -10.28 -14.34
N GLN A 302 -9.84 -10.61 -13.72
CA GLN A 302 -9.41 -11.99 -13.51
C GLN A 302 -10.41 -12.79 -12.65
N ALA A 303 -10.94 -12.16 -11.59
CA ALA A 303 -11.96 -12.81 -10.75
C ALA A 303 -13.24 -13.14 -11.53
N THR A 304 -13.69 -12.27 -12.45
CA THR A 304 -14.84 -12.57 -13.33
C THR A 304 -14.57 -13.70 -14.34
N LEU A 305 -13.30 -14.04 -14.58
CA LEU A 305 -12.85 -15.19 -15.34
C LEU A 305 -12.71 -16.45 -14.47
N GLY A 306 -12.97 -16.37 -13.18
CA GLY A 306 -12.89 -17.46 -12.21
C GLY A 306 -11.48 -17.70 -11.66
N ALA A 307 -10.55 -16.75 -11.80
CA ALA A 307 -9.23 -16.85 -11.21
C ALA A 307 -9.29 -16.60 -9.69
N GLU A 308 -8.51 -17.38 -8.93
CA GLU A 308 -8.23 -17.10 -7.51
C GLU A 308 -7.03 -16.18 -7.43
N LEU A 309 -7.16 -15.08 -6.68
CA LEU A 309 -6.08 -14.11 -6.47
C LEU A 309 -5.36 -14.39 -5.15
N CYS A 310 -4.12 -13.92 -5.04
CA CYS A 310 -3.45 -13.86 -3.76
C CYS A 310 -4.19 -12.93 -2.79
N GLU A 311 -4.21 -13.26 -1.50
CA GLU A 311 -4.89 -12.48 -0.47
C GLU A 311 -4.36 -11.04 -0.40
N GLU A 312 -3.06 -10.87 -0.66
CA GLU A 312 -2.40 -9.56 -0.70
C GLU A 312 -1.56 -9.40 -1.97
N ILE A 313 -1.69 -8.23 -2.59
CA ILE A 313 -0.89 -7.79 -3.73
C ILE A 313 -0.02 -6.62 -3.28
N ILE A 314 1.28 -6.70 -3.54
CA ILE A 314 2.21 -5.62 -3.22
C ILE A 314 2.65 -4.93 -4.50
N THR A 315 2.47 -3.61 -4.54
CA THR A 315 3.03 -2.77 -5.61
C THR A 315 4.37 -2.18 -5.15
N PRO A 316 5.41 -2.21 -6.01
CA PRO A 316 6.69 -1.61 -5.65
C PRO A 316 6.58 -0.10 -5.53
N ASN A 317 7.40 0.50 -4.67
CA ASN A 317 7.58 1.94 -4.63
C ASN A 317 8.73 2.37 -5.56
N LEU A 318 8.67 3.61 -6.00
CA LEU A 318 9.74 4.25 -6.76
C LEU A 318 10.70 4.94 -5.80
N LEU A 319 11.99 4.83 -6.01
CA LEU A 319 12.97 5.69 -5.36
C LEU A 319 13.24 6.88 -6.29
N VAL A 320 12.76 8.05 -5.89
CA VAL A 320 12.88 9.30 -6.66
C VAL A 320 13.98 10.16 -6.07
N THR A 321 14.93 10.58 -6.90
CA THR A 321 16.09 11.39 -6.55
C THR A 321 16.30 12.49 -7.59
N ALA A 322 17.22 13.42 -7.33
CA ALA A 322 17.60 14.45 -8.29
C ALA A 322 18.13 13.88 -9.64
N ASP A 323 18.70 12.67 -9.60
CA ASP A 323 19.30 12.06 -10.80
C ASP A 323 18.26 11.38 -11.71
N ASN A 324 17.09 10.98 -11.17
CA ASN A 324 16.12 10.18 -11.91
C ASN A 324 14.68 10.73 -11.89
N TYR A 325 14.41 11.88 -11.30
CA TYR A 325 13.04 12.38 -11.11
C TYR A 325 12.25 12.51 -12.42
N GLN A 326 12.89 12.83 -13.53
CA GLN A 326 12.21 12.93 -14.84
C GLN A 326 11.72 11.56 -15.34
N GLU A 327 12.56 10.53 -15.24
CA GLU A 327 12.17 9.16 -15.58
C GLU A 327 11.07 8.65 -14.64
N MET A 328 11.20 8.92 -13.35
CA MET A 328 10.22 8.49 -12.35
C MET A 328 8.89 9.20 -12.48
N TRP A 329 8.87 10.43 -13.00
CA TRP A 329 7.63 11.12 -13.36
C TRP A 329 6.81 10.32 -14.38
N GLU A 330 7.44 9.89 -15.47
CA GLU A 330 6.77 9.11 -16.52
C GLU A 330 6.18 7.79 -16.00
N VAL A 331 6.84 7.17 -15.01
CA VAL A 331 6.37 5.94 -14.37
C VAL A 331 5.19 6.21 -13.43
N GLN A 332 5.27 7.30 -12.64
CA GLN A 332 4.26 7.61 -11.63
C GLN A 332 3.01 8.28 -12.23
N TYR A 333 3.18 9.11 -13.25
CA TYR A 333 2.14 9.90 -13.91
C TYR A 333 2.11 9.63 -15.43
N PRO A 334 1.89 8.41 -15.87
CA PRO A 334 2.04 8.01 -17.28
C PRO A 334 1.14 8.86 -18.20
N GLY A 335 1.74 9.39 -19.28
CA GLY A 335 1.04 10.18 -20.29
C GLY A 335 0.64 11.59 -19.86
N THR A 336 1.10 12.07 -18.71
CA THR A 336 0.86 13.45 -18.26
C THR A 336 2.05 14.35 -18.62
N THR A 337 1.77 15.62 -18.96
CA THR A 337 2.84 16.60 -19.16
C THR A 337 3.46 16.99 -17.83
N PRO A 338 4.80 16.89 -17.69
CA PRO A 338 5.46 17.33 -16.46
C PRO A 338 5.20 18.81 -16.16
N PRO A 339 5.03 19.20 -14.87
CA PRO A 339 4.72 20.59 -14.50
C PRO A 339 5.83 21.60 -14.84
N TRP A 340 7.06 21.15 -15.06
CA TRP A 340 8.19 21.99 -15.45
C TRP A 340 8.29 22.23 -16.97
N GLU A 341 7.40 21.66 -17.77
CA GLU A 341 7.31 21.89 -19.21
C GLU A 341 6.21 22.90 -19.59
N ASN A 342 5.43 23.39 -18.61
CA ASN A 342 4.32 24.32 -18.79
C ASN A 342 4.70 25.79 -18.57
#